data_3e5bb2f852f0f025e59efea7aadf2695
#
_entry.id   3e5bb2f852f0f025e59efea7aadf2695
#
_cell.length_a   1.000
_cell.length_b   1.000
_cell.length_c   1.000
_cell.angle_alpha   90.00
_cell.angle_beta   90.00
_cell.angle_gamma   90.00
#
_symmetry.space_group_name_H-M   'P 1'
#
loop_
_entity.id
_entity.type
_entity.pdbx_description
1 polymer ?
#
loop_
_entity_poly.entity_id
_entity_poly.type
_entity_poly.pdbx_seq_one_letter_code
_entity_poly.pdbx_strand_id
1 'polypeptide(L)'
;GRVLYKKQIGLTEFSLRIIPLGGFVQFYENSEFQGLKLFENISLVKKSLIVLAGPLINFIFAFILLLFLNQGEQFKIIPQITAINSQSIAAKLGFRINDVIVSINDNKITSVNDHNKALIELANKDLTYELLRNNKKIIITISSSDRIDLNRSQINRESPNGLYFFPSSVNSVEISNVIAGSPAEIADIRKNDLIISVDNKTIFNSSDLVRLVNGKADELITIKVMRSKELLSISLKPRMDTDSIRNIGVIGVMIKQNIDDKSKYINYFKFSTLEIFYKSFYDVLNGIKMVFKSFIHILTGNIDWRLLSGPISIAELSS
;
A
#
# COMPACT_ATOMS: atom_id res chain seq x y z
N GLY A 1 22.46 -24.89 -6.16
CA GLY A 1 21.57 -25.77 -5.41
C GLY A 1 21.66 -27.21 -5.91
N ARG A 2 21.15 -28.17 -5.13
CA ARG A 2 21.18 -29.60 -5.51
C ARG A 2 20.33 -29.83 -6.76
N VAL A 3 20.86 -30.62 -7.74
CA VAL A 3 20.19 -30.94 -8.98
C VAL A 3 19.03 -31.90 -8.69
N LEU A 4 17.81 -31.55 -9.09
CA LEU A 4 16.62 -32.42 -9.03
C LEU A 4 16.46 -33.27 -10.26
N TYR A 5 16.70 -32.68 -11.41
CA TYR A 5 16.51 -33.32 -12.71
C TYR A 5 17.57 -32.81 -13.70
N LYS A 6 18.10 -33.73 -14.50
CA LYS A 6 19.12 -33.45 -15.52
C LYS A 6 18.74 -34.19 -16.78
N LYS A 7 18.68 -33.52 -17.91
CA LYS A 7 18.38 -34.12 -19.22
C LYS A 7 19.29 -33.52 -20.28
N GLN A 8 19.91 -34.36 -21.06
CA GLN A 8 20.67 -33.94 -22.21
C GLN A 8 19.79 -34.05 -23.46
N ILE A 9 19.71 -32.96 -24.23
CA ILE A 9 18.99 -32.91 -25.49
C ILE A 9 19.98 -32.37 -26.53
N GLY A 10 20.46 -33.27 -27.42
CA GLY A 10 21.56 -32.98 -28.31
C GLY A 10 22.84 -32.64 -27.55
N LEU A 11 23.43 -31.47 -27.85
CA LEU A 11 24.64 -30.98 -27.20
C LEU A 11 24.32 -30.07 -25.98
N THR A 12 23.04 -29.85 -25.63
CA THR A 12 22.62 -28.99 -24.53
C THR A 12 22.20 -29.83 -23.32
N GLU A 13 22.76 -29.55 -22.18
CA GLU A 13 22.37 -30.13 -20.91
C GLU A 13 21.37 -29.21 -20.20
N PHE A 14 20.18 -29.71 -19.91
CA PHE A 14 19.16 -29.03 -19.12
C PHE A 14 19.18 -29.56 -17.69
N SER A 15 19.27 -28.67 -16.71
CA SER A 15 19.21 -29.08 -15.30
C SER A 15 18.19 -28.23 -14.53
N LEU A 16 17.36 -28.92 -13.72
CA LEU A 16 16.44 -28.31 -12.77
C LEU A 16 17.03 -28.45 -11.37
N ARG A 17 17.07 -27.36 -10.60
CA ARG A 17 17.65 -27.33 -9.25
C ARG A 17 16.58 -27.02 -8.20
N ILE A 18 16.79 -27.44 -6.94
CA ILE A 18 15.83 -27.30 -5.83
C ILE A 18 15.48 -25.83 -5.57
N ILE A 19 16.46 -24.94 -5.69
CA ILE A 19 16.26 -23.52 -5.42
C ILE A 19 16.22 -22.78 -6.76
N PRO A 20 15.05 -22.36 -7.26
CA PRO A 20 14.91 -21.68 -8.56
C PRO A 20 15.18 -20.18 -8.42
N LEU A 21 16.38 -19.79 -8.01
CA LEU A 21 16.77 -18.37 -7.89
C LEU A 21 17.07 -17.69 -9.24
N GLY A 22 16.77 -18.36 -10.33
CA GLY A 22 17.02 -17.88 -11.69
C GLY A 22 17.67 -18.96 -12.57
N GLY A 23 17.75 -18.67 -13.86
CA GLY A 23 18.47 -19.51 -14.83
C GLY A 23 19.78 -18.86 -15.26
N PHE A 24 20.79 -19.65 -15.52
CA PHE A 24 21.98 -19.19 -16.20
C PHE A 24 22.35 -20.15 -17.33
N VAL A 25 22.99 -19.59 -18.34
CA VAL A 25 23.52 -20.35 -19.48
C VAL A 25 25.04 -20.24 -19.44
N GLN A 26 25.71 -21.39 -19.43
CA GLN A 26 27.17 -21.45 -19.54
C GLN A 26 27.49 -21.83 -20.99
N PHE A 27 28.29 -21.02 -21.63
CA PHE A 27 28.80 -21.30 -22.97
C PHE A 27 30.14 -22.02 -22.90
N TYR A 28 30.40 -22.89 -23.85
CA TYR A 28 31.71 -23.52 -24.01
C TYR A 28 32.70 -22.49 -24.57
N GLU A 29 33.86 -22.37 -23.92
CA GLU A 29 34.90 -21.43 -24.35
C GLU A 29 35.90 -22.09 -25.33
N ASN A 30 35.94 -23.43 -25.41
CA ASN A 30 36.88 -24.14 -26.25
C ASN A 30 36.28 -24.73 -27.51
N SER A 31 37.01 -24.58 -28.63
CA SER A 31 36.68 -25.05 -29.96
C SER A 31 36.81 -26.56 -30.18
N GLU A 32 36.78 -27.39 -29.13
CA GLU A 32 36.95 -28.85 -29.25
C GLU A 32 35.83 -29.54 -30.02
N PHE A 33 34.72 -28.87 -30.24
CA PHE A 33 33.64 -29.41 -31.07
C PHE A 33 33.69 -28.81 -32.47
N GLN A 34 34.25 -29.56 -33.40
CA GLN A 34 34.23 -29.21 -34.85
C GLN A 34 32.79 -28.97 -35.31
N GLY A 35 32.53 -27.78 -35.84
CA GLY A 35 31.24 -27.38 -36.44
C GLY A 35 30.33 -26.50 -35.55
N LEU A 36 30.66 -26.23 -34.28
CA LEU A 36 29.92 -25.29 -33.44
C LEU A 36 30.47 -23.87 -33.61
N LYS A 37 29.55 -22.91 -33.79
CA LYS A 37 29.91 -21.48 -33.74
C LYS A 37 29.98 -21.06 -32.30
N LEU A 38 31.13 -20.58 -31.84
CA LEU A 38 31.31 -19.94 -30.53
C LEU A 38 30.36 -18.74 -30.42
N PHE A 39 29.94 -18.42 -29.19
CA PHE A 39 29.07 -17.26 -28.90
C PHE A 39 29.61 -15.97 -29.52
N GLU A 40 30.94 -15.80 -29.56
CA GLU A 40 31.60 -14.65 -30.14
C GLU A 40 31.37 -14.53 -31.68
N ASN A 41 31.16 -15.64 -32.36
CA ASN A 41 31.10 -15.73 -33.83
C ASN A 41 29.66 -15.76 -34.36
N ILE A 42 28.65 -15.62 -33.54
CA ILE A 42 27.25 -15.55 -33.96
C ILE A 42 26.81 -14.09 -34.17
N SER A 43 25.76 -13.89 -34.99
CA SER A 43 25.25 -12.57 -35.28
C SER A 43 24.73 -11.84 -34.00
N LEU A 44 24.80 -10.48 -33.99
CA LEU A 44 24.33 -9.66 -32.88
C LEU A 44 22.88 -9.98 -32.48
N VAL A 45 22.00 -10.21 -33.43
CA VAL A 45 20.61 -10.58 -33.17
C VAL A 45 20.50 -11.87 -32.35
N LYS A 46 21.30 -12.90 -32.70
CA LYS A 46 21.34 -14.16 -31.96
C LYS A 46 21.93 -13.98 -30.56
N LYS A 47 22.97 -13.17 -30.44
CA LYS A 47 23.55 -12.81 -29.10
C LYS A 47 22.49 -12.14 -28.23
N SER A 48 21.79 -11.14 -28.78
CA SER A 48 20.74 -10.42 -28.06
C SER A 48 19.59 -11.34 -27.63
N LEU A 49 19.14 -12.24 -28.50
CA LEU A 49 18.10 -13.21 -28.16
C LEU A 49 18.52 -14.16 -27.03
N ILE A 50 19.77 -14.62 -27.06
CA ILE A 50 20.30 -15.51 -26.00
C ILE A 50 20.37 -14.76 -24.66
N VAL A 51 20.86 -13.53 -24.65
CA VAL A 51 20.95 -12.70 -23.43
C VAL A 51 19.55 -12.36 -22.90
N LEU A 52 18.62 -12.04 -23.78
CA LEU A 52 17.24 -11.70 -23.40
C LEU A 52 16.42 -12.92 -22.98
N ALA A 53 16.80 -14.12 -23.35
CA ALA A 53 16.07 -15.34 -22.99
C ALA A 53 15.92 -15.53 -21.48
N GLY A 54 16.96 -15.18 -20.68
CA GLY A 54 16.91 -15.24 -19.21
C GLY A 54 15.82 -14.34 -18.62
N PRO A 55 15.89 -13.03 -18.83
CA PRO A 55 14.83 -12.11 -18.39
C PRO A 55 13.44 -12.48 -18.91
N LEU A 56 13.33 -12.90 -20.17
CA LEU A 56 12.06 -13.27 -20.78
C LEU A 56 11.40 -14.45 -20.04
N ILE A 57 12.17 -15.49 -19.73
CA ILE A 57 11.68 -16.64 -18.97
C ILE A 57 11.20 -16.23 -17.58
N ASN A 58 11.89 -15.32 -16.91
CA ASN A 58 11.45 -14.81 -15.62
C ASN A 58 10.10 -14.07 -15.72
N PHE A 59 9.88 -13.30 -16.78
CA PHE A 59 8.59 -12.63 -17.03
C PHE A 59 7.49 -13.64 -17.34
N ILE A 60 7.76 -14.65 -18.13
CA ILE A 60 6.80 -15.75 -18.41
C ILE A 60 6.44 -16.47 -17.12
N PHE A 61 7.44 -16.78 -16.28
CA PHE A 61 7.22 -17.43 -14.99
C PHE A 61 6.39 -16.55 -14.04
N ALA A 62 6.73 -15.27 -13.91
CA ALA A 62 5.95 -14.31 -13.12
C ALA A 62 4.50 -14.19 -13.63
N PHE A 63 4.30 -14.17 -14.95
CA PHE A 63 2.97 -14.16 -15.56
C PHE A 63 2.16 -15.42 -15.20
N ILE A 64 2.77 -16.59 -15.29
CA ILE A 64 2.12 -17.87 -14.91
C ILE A 64 1.74 -17.86 -13.44
N LEU A 65 2.64 -17.42 -12.55
CA LEU A 65 2.34 -17.30 -11.12
C LEU A 65 1.17 -16.35 -10.86
N LEU A 66 1.14 -15.20 -11.53
CA LEU A 66 0.04 -14.24 -11.42
C LEU A 66 -1.28 -14.77 -11.96
N LEU A 67 -1.27 -15.62 -13.00
CA LEU A 67 -2.46 -16.31 -13.44
C LEU A 67 -3.06 -17.18 -12.33
N PHE A 68 -2.24 -17.91 -11.58
CA PHE A 68 -2.70 -18.72 -10.44
C PHE A 68 -3.18 -17.85 -9.28
N LEU A 69 -2.44 -16.82 -8.92
CA LEU A 69 -2.79 -15.92 -7.81
C LEU A 69 -4.09 -15.14 -8.07
N ASN A 70 -4.32 -14.71 -9.30
CA ASN A 70 -5.53 -13.97 -9.66
C ASN A 70 -6.78 -14.84 -9.83
N GLN A 71 -6.68 -16.19 -9.78
CA GLN A 71 -7.83 -17.09 -9.75
C GLN A 71 -8.59 -17.05 -8.42
N GLY A 72 -7.92 -16.63 -7.34
CA GLY A 72 -8.52 -16.52 -6.03
C GLY A 72 -9.62 -15.48 -5.97
N GLU A 73 -10.39 -15.53 -4.90
CA GLU A 73 -11.38 -14.51 -4.59
C GLU A 73 -10.70 -13.17 -4.35
N GLN A 74 -11.15 -12.15 -5.07
CA GLN A 74 -10.66 -10.78 -4.95
C GLN A 74 -11.65 -9.96 -4.15
N PHE A 75 -11.20 -8.85 -3.58
CA PHE A 75 -12.08 -7.95 -2.86
C PHE A 75 -11.90 -6.49 -3.30
N LYS A 76 -12.98 -5.75 -3.25
CA LYS A 76 -12.99 -4.30 -3.41
C LYS A 76 -13.57 -3.66 -2.17
N ILE A 77 -12.91 -2.62 -1.66
CA ILE A 77 -13.47 -1.80 -0.58
C ILE A 77 -14.49 -0.87 -1.20
N ILE A 78 -15.73 -0.97 -0.75
CA ILE A 78 -16.84 -0.14 -1.21
C ILE A 78 -16.53 1.31 -0.84
N PRO A 79 -16.76 2.28 -1.73
CA PRO A 79 -16.49 3.71 -1.47
C PRO A 79 -17.60 4.34 -0.61
N GLN A 80 -17.90 3.71 0.54
CA GLN A 80 -18.82 4.19 1.55
C GLN A 80 -18.08 5.02 2.58
N ILE A 81 -18.55 6.23 2.84
CA ILE A 81 -17.97 7.15 3.81
C ILE A 81 -18.20 6.61 5.22
N THR A 82 -17.12 6.30 5.93
CA THR A 82 -17.16 5.79 7.31
C THR A 82 -16.89 6.85 8.35
N ALA A 83 -16.13 7.90 8.01
CA ALA A 83 -15.91 9.07 8.86
C ALA A 83 -15.67 10.32 8.01
N ILE A 84 -15.89 11.49 8.62
CA ILE A 84 -15.68 12.80 8.01
C ILE A 84 -14.96 13.69 9.02
N ASN A 85 -13.88 14.33 8.59
CA ASN A 85 -13.23 15.34 9.41
C ASN A 85 -14.16 16.57 9.55
N SER A 86 -14.56 16.90 10.77
CA SER A 86 -15.52 17.98 11.05
C SER A 86 -15.07 19.37 10.57
N GLN A 87 -13.77 19.60 10.42
CA GLN A 87 -13.19 20.85 9.93
C GLN A 87 -12.92 20.84 8.43
N SER A 88 -13.22 19.74 7.74
CA SER A 88 -12.92 19.57 6.32
C SER A 88 -13.93 20.26 5.41
N ILE A 89 -13.55 20.43 4.14
CA ILE A 89 -14.45 20.91 3.10
C ILE A 89 -15.63 19.96 2.90
N ALA A 90 -15.41 18.63 3.04
CA ALA A 90 -16.49 17.65 2.92
C ALA A 90 -17.60 17.86 3.96
N ALA A 91 -17.22 18.15 5.22
CA ALA A 91 -18.20 18.46 6.27
C ALA A 91 -19.01 19.70 5.95
N LYS A 92 -18.35 20.77 5.47
CA LYS A 92 -19.00 22.05 5.11
C LYS A 92 -19.98 21.90 3.95
N LEU A 93 -19.65 21.06 2.96
CA LEU A 93 -20.47 20.83 1.77
C LEU A 93 -21.59 19.80 1.98
N GLY A 94 -21.70 19.21 3.17
CA GLY A 94 -22.82 18.36 3.54
C GLY A 94 -22.68 16.88 3.16
N PHE A 95 -21.46 16.38 2.97
CA PHE A 95 -21.22 14.94 2.97
C PHE A 95 -21.63 14.35 4.32
N ARG A 96 -22.10 13.12 4.33
CA ARG A 96 -22.53 12.42 5.54
C ARG A 96 -21.94 11.02 5.64
N ILE A 97 -21.81 10.53 6.85
CA ILE A 97 -21.46 9.12 7.11
C ILE A 97 -22.54 8.23 6.48
N ASN A 98 -22.12 7.10 5.93
CA ASN A 98 -22.90 6.14 5.15
C ASN A 98 -23.26 6.59 3.72
N ASP A 99 -22.86 7.75 3.25
CA ASP A 99 -22.94 8.07 1.82
C ASP A 99 -22.05 7.11 1.03
N VAL A 100 -22.56 6.61 -0.09
CA VAL A 100 -21.78 5.77 -1.03
C VAL A 100 -21.49 6.60 -2.26
N ILE A 101 -20.20 6.72 -2.63
CA ILE A 101 -19.79 7.45 -3.82
C ILE A 101 -20.06 6.57 -5.04
N VAL A 102 -20.80 7.09 -6.01
CA VAL A 102 -21.19 6.39 -7.25
C VAL A 102 -20.36 6.85 -8.43
N SER A 103 -20.14 8.15 -8.56
CA SER A 103 -19.30 8.74 -9.61
C SER A 103 -18.62 10.03 -9.17
N ILE A 104 -17.55 10.40 -9.88
CA ILE A 104 -16.85 11.68 -9.79
C ILE A 104 -16.64 12.17 -11.22
N ASN A 105 -17.23 13.33 -11.59
CA ASN A 105 -17.17 13.88 -12.94
C ASN A 105 -17.46 12.80 -14.01
N ASP A 106 -18.60 12.11 -13.86
CA ASP A 106 -19.07 11.01 -14.72
C ASP A 106 -18.20 9.73 -14.71
N ASN A 107 -17.03 9.74 -14.08
CA ASN A 107 -16.22 8.55 -13.88
C ASN A 107 -16.86 7.67 -12.81
N LYS A 108 -17.28 6.47 -13.18
CA LYS A 108 -17.89 5.51 -12.26
C LYS A 108 -16.89 5.09 -11.18
N ILE A 109 -17.30 5.15 -9.93
CA ILE A 109 -16.50 4.77 -8.75
C ILE A 109 -17.12 3.49 -8.17
N THR A 110 -16.37 2.39 -8.19
CA THR A 110 -16.80 1.09 -7.66
C THR A 110 -16.00 0.66 -6.44
N SER A 111 -14.88 1.34 -6.18
CA SER A 111 -13.99 1.05 -5.07
C SER A 111 -13.30 2.31 -4.55
N VAL A 112 -12.74 2.23 -3.34
CA VAL A 112 -11.88 3.28 -2.78
C VAL A 112 -10.65 3.53 -3.67
N ASN A 113 -10.14 2.49 -4.33
CA ASN A 113 -9.04 2.63 -5.28
C ASN A 113 -9.43 3.48 -6.50
N ASP A 114 -10.65 3.30 -7.03
CA ASP A 114 -11.14 4.11 -8.16
C ASP A 114 -11.29 5.57 -7.73
N HIS A 115 -11.84 5.81 -6.51
CA HIS A 115 -11.91 7.14 -5.92
C HIS A 115 -10.54 7.81 -5.86
N ASN A 116 -9.52 7.13 -5.30
CA ASN A 116 -8.18 7.70 -5.17
C ASN A 116 -7.52 7.98 -6.52
N LYS A 117 -7.72 7.10 -7.52
CA LYS A 117 -7.27 7.34 -8.90
C LYS A 117 -7.92 8.57 -9.51
N ALA A 118 -9.25 8.69 -9.38
CA ALA A 118 -9.99 9.84 -9.89
C ALA A 118 -9.51 11.17 -9.27
N LEU A 119 -9.19 11.18 -7.97
CA LEU A 119 -8.63 12.37 -7.31
C LEU A 119 -7.27 12.78 -7.87
N ILE A 120 -6.42 11.81 -8.25
CA ILE A 120 -5.11 12.06 -8.86
C ILE A 120 -5.26 12.59 -10.29
N GLU A 121 -6.15 11.98 -11.08
CA GLU A 121 -6.38 12.33 -12.48
C GLU A 121 -7.08 13.70 -12.62
N LEU A 122 -7.91 14.05 -11.65
CA LEU A 122 -8.69 15.30 -11.61
C LEU A 122 -8.09 16.33 -10.65
N ALA A 123 -6.75 16.28 -10.39
CA ALA A 123 -6.12 17.08 -9.35
C ALA A 123 -6.44 18.60 -9.42
N ASN A 124 -6.54 19.16 -10.63
CA ASN A 124 -6.74 20.60 -10.87
C ASN A 124 -8.15 20.95 -11.42
N LYS A 125 -9.12 20.05 -11.25
CA LYS A 125 -10.48 20.23 -11.73
C LYS A 125 -11.45 20.27 -10.57
N ASP A 126 -12.59 20.91 -10.76
CA ASP A 126 -13.72 20.79 -9.85
C ASP A 126 -14.20 19.33 -9.82
N LEU A 127 -14.59 18.86 -8.64
CA LEU A 127 -15.04 17.49 -8.42
C LEU A 127 -16.55 17.49 -8.17
N THR A 128 -17.31 17.00 -9.10
CA THR A 128 -18.75 16.76 -8.93
C THR A 128 -18.95 15.31 -8.51
N TYR A 129 -19.28 15.13 -7.23
CA TYR A 129 -19.58 13.83 -6.63
C TYR A 129 -21.05 13.51 -6.82
N GLU A 130 -21.34 12.34 -7.30
CA GLU A 130 -22.65 11.72 -7.22
C GLU A 130 -22.63 10.68 -6.10
N LEU A 131 -23.50 10.85 -5.13
CA LEU A 131 -23.59 10.03 -3.93
C LEU A 131 -24.95 9.33 -3.85
N LEU A 132 -24.98 8.16 -3.25
CA LEU A 132 -26.19 7.47 -2.85
C LEU A 132 -26.37 7.60 -1.33
N ARG A 133 -27.41 8.32 -0.89
CA ARG A 133 -27.79 8.51 0.51
C ARG A 133 -29.20 8.00 0.73
N ASN A 134 -29.37 6.95 1.54
CA ASN A 134 -30.69 6.32 1.77
C ASN A 134 -31.45 6.06 0.45
N ASN A 135 -30.76 5.47 -0.53
CA ASN A 135 -31.27 5.19 -1.89
C ASN A 135 -31.68 6.44 -2.71
N LYS A 136 -31.35 7.64 -2.27
CA LYS A 136 -31.55 8.87 -3.02
C LYS A 136 -30.22 9.39 -3.58
N LYS A 137 -30.26 9.84 -4.82
CA LYS A 137 -29.11 10.45 -5.51
C LYS A 137 -28.89 11.86 -5.00
N ILE A 138 -27.69 12.17 -4.55
CA ILE A 138 -27.24 13.48 -4.08
C ILE A 138 -26.03 13.89 -4.91
N ILE A 139 -26.00 15.15 -5.33
CA ILE A 139 -24.87 15.72 -6.07
C ILE A 139 -24.22 16.78 -5.20
N ILE A 140 -22.89 16.68 -5.03
CA ILE A 140 -22.08 17.66 -4.30
C ILE A 140 -20.88 18.03 -5.16
N THR A 141 -20.63 19.32 -5.34
CA THR A 141 -19.46 19.80 -6.08
C THR A 141 -18.45 20.44 -5.13
N ILE A 142 -17.19 20.04 -5.25
CA ILE A 142 -16.04 20.64 -4.57
C ILE A 142 -15.28 21.43 -5.61
N SER A 143 -15.16 22.75 -5.41
CA SER A 143 -14.37 23.59 -6.31
C SER A 143 -12.87 23.26 -6.20
N SER A 144 -12.15 23.40 -7.30
CA SER A 144 -10.69 23.26 -7.33
C SER A 144 -9.99 24.24 -6.40
N SER A 145 -10.55 25.44 -6.20
CA SER A 145 -10.05 26.45 -5.27
C SER A 145 -10.17 26.07 -3.79
N ASP A 146 -11.14 25.23 -3.45
CA ASP A 146 -11.40 24.78 -2.08
C ASP A 146 -10.63 23.50 -1.72
N ARG A 147 -9.97 22.90 -2.71
CA ARG A 147 -9.18 21.69 -2.49
C ARG A 147 -7.82 22.06 -1.89
N ILE A 148 -7.45 21.36 -0.85
CA ILE A 148 -6.09 21.45 -0.33
C ILE A 148 -5.14 20.87 -1.40
N ASP A 149 -4.14 21.65 -1.81
CA ASP A 149 -3.07 21.21 -2.72
C ASP A 149 -2.26 20.10 -2.06
N LEU A 150 -2.73 18.87 -2.20
CA LEU A 150 -2.06 17.70 -1.67
C LEU A 150 -1.13 17.12 -2.73
N ASN A 151 0.16 17.17 -2.48
CA ASN A 151 1.13 16.41 -3.25
C ASN A 151 0.74 14.93 -3.29
N ARG A 152 1.02 14.21 -4.39
CA ARG A 152 0.71 12.79 -4.58
C ARG A 152 1.10 11.89 -3.40
N SER A 153 2.15 12.27 -2.64
CA SER A 153 2.60 11.56 -1.45
C SER A 153 1.68 11.75 -0.24
N GLN A 154 0.89 12.82 -0.19
CA GLN A 154 -0.06 13.11 0.89
C GLN A 154 -1.43 12.48 0.65
N ILE A 155 -1.84 12.30 -0.61
CA ILE A 155 -3.11 11.64 -0.98
C ILE A 155 -3.21 10.21 -0.40
N ASN A 156 -2.08 9.52 -0.26
CA ASN A 156 -2.05 8.17 0.33
C ASN A 156 -2.04 8.16 1.87
N ARG A 157 -1.85 9.32 2.53
CA ARG A 157 -1.72 9.42 4.00
C ARG A 157 -2.87 10.17 4.66
N GLU A 158 -3.49 11.11 3.97
CA GLU A 158 -4.61 11.90 4.43
C GLU A 158 -5.73 11.84 3.40
N SER A 159 -6.97 11.77 3.87
CA SER A 159 -8.09 11.90 2.94
C SER A 159 -8.13 13.34 2.41
N PRO A 160 -7.94 13.57 1.11
CA PRO A 160 -7.71 14.90 0.55
C PRO A 160 -8.84 15.89 0.83
N ASN A 161 -10.06 15.42 1.01
CA ASN A 161 -11.24 16.25 1.25
C ASN A 161 -11.81 16.03 2.65
N GLY A 162 -11.11 15.27 3.52
CA GLY A 162 -11.58 14.90 4.85
C GLY A 162 -12.58 13.74 4.87
N LEU A 163 -12.67 12.97 3.79
CA LEU A 163 -13.50 11.76 3.69
C LEU A 163 -12.67 10.55 4.07
N TYR A 164 -13.21 9.68 4.93
CA TYR A 164 -12.56 8.43 5.31
C TYR A 164 -13.44 7.25 4.91
N PHE A 165 -12.78 6.18 4.48
CA PHE A 165 -13.38 4.93 4.05
C PHE A 165 -12.87 3.78 4.91
N PHE A 166 -13.53 2.62 4.85
CA PHE A 166 -12.99 1.42 5.51
C PHE A 166 -11.52 1.15 5.08
N PRO A 167 -10.56 0.75 5.93
CA PRO A 167 -10.75 0.28 7.31
C PRO A 167 -10.64 1.38 8.37
N SER A 168 -10.73 2.67 8.02
CA SER A 168 -10.70 3.73 9.01
C SER A 168 -11.85 3.55 9.99
N SER A 169 -11.54 3.11 11.21
CA SER A 169 -12.55 2.93 12.25
C SER A 169 -13.16 4.28 12.59
N VAL A 170 -14.48 4.30 12.53
CA VAL A 170 -15.27 5.48 12.82
C VAL A 170 -15.25 5.76 14.31
N ASN A 171 -14.81 6.94 14.66
CA ASN A 171 -15.12 7.65 15.92
C ASN A 171 -14.36 7.32 17.21
N SER A 172 -13.47 6.32 17.28
CA SER A 172 -12.65 6.20 18.49
C SER A 172 -11.43 5.30 18.31
N VAL A 173 -10.28 5.80 18.70
CA VAL A 173 -9.07 5.00 18.86
C VAL A 173 -9.13 4.43 20.27
N GLU A 174 -9.76 3.26 20.45
CA GLU A 174 -9.83 2.56 21.73
C GLU A 174 -8.52 1.81 21.98
N ILE A 175 -7.97 1.97 23.17
CA ILE A 175 -6.74 1.29 23.58
C ILE A 175 -7.06 -0.13 24.02
N SER A 176 -6.49 -1.12 23.32
CA SER A 176 -6.61 -2.54 23.68
C SER A 176 -5.62 -2.96 24.73
N ASN A 177 -4.41 -2.38 24.71
CA ASN A 177 -3.37 -2.64 25.71
C ASN A 177 -2.37 -1.48 25.76
N VAL A 178 -1.64 -1.35 26.87
CA VAL A 178 -0.55 -0.41 27.06
C VAL A 178 0.72 -1.21 27.33
N ILE A 179 1.80 -0.85 26.67
CA ILE A 179 3.09 -1.54 26.79
C ILE A 179 3.76 -1.10 28.08
N ALA A 180 4.22 -2.07 28.88
CA ALA A 180 4.91 -1.81 30.14
C ALA A 180 6.18 -0.97 29.93
N GLY A 181 6.43 0.02 30.80
CA GLY A 181 7.56 0.94 30.71
C GLY A 181 7.44 1.98 29.58
N SER A 182 6.29 2.06 28.93
CA SER A 182 6.07 3.01 27.84
C SER A 182 5.68 4.41 28.35
N PRO A 183 5.86 5.47 27.52
CA PRO A 183 5.36 6.81 27.85
C PRO A 183 3.87 6.85 28.18
N ALA A 184 3.06 6.02 27.52
CA ALA A 184 1.63 5.93 27.79
C ALA A 184 1.32 5.37 29.18
N GLU A 185 2.05 4.32 29.61
CA GLU A 185 1.88 3.76 30.96
C GLU A 185 2.30 4.75 32.04
N ILE A 186 3.47 5.40 31.88
CA ILE A 186 3.98 6.40 32.82
C ILE A 186 3.00 7.57 32.97
N ALA A 187 2.29 7.93 31.90
CA ALA A 187 1.30 8.99 31.88
C ALA A 187 -0.10 8.54 32.30
N ASP A 188 -0.27 7.31 32.81
CA ASP A 188 -1.56 6.74 33.23
C ASP A 188 -2.61 6.62 32.12
N ILE A 189 -2.18 6.40 30.88
CA ILE A 189 -3.09 5.95 29.82
C ILE A 189 -3.42 4.48 30.08
N ARG A 190 -4.70 4.10 29.95
CA ARG A 190 -5.16 2.76 30.35
C ARG A 190 -5.88 2.05 29.22
N LYS A 191 -5.97 0.73 29.34
CA LYS A 191 -6.85 -0.09 28.51
C LYS A 191 -8.29 0.44 28.54
N ASN A 192 -8.98 0.41 27.42
CA ASN A 192 -10.33 0.92 27.16
C ASN A 192 -10.46 2.46 27.17
N ASP A 193 -9.35 3.21 27.28
CA ASP A 193 -9.40 4.65 27.00
C ASP A 193 -9.69 4.87 25.51
N LEU A 194 -10.55 5.86 25.23
CA LEU A 194 -10.82 6.33 23.89
C LEU A 194 -10.00 7.59 23.62
N ILE A 195 -9.05 7.56 22.70
CA ILE A 195 -8.28 8.75 22.34
C ILE A 195 -9.14 9.66 21.45
N ILE A 196 -9.38 10.89 21.88
CA ILE A 196 -10.23 11.87 21.21
C ILE A 196 -9.40 12.88 20.41
N SER A 197 -8.30 13.37 20.95
CA SER A 197 -7.44 14.34 20.28
C SER A 197 -6.00 14.28 20.77
N VAL A 198 -5.06 14.76 19.92
CA VAL A 198 -3.67 15.07 20.28
C VAL A 198 -3.41 16.53 19.95
N ASP A 199 -2.90 17.31 20.92
CA ASP A 199 -2.65 18.76 20.80
C ASP A 199 -3.85 19.51 20.21
N ASN A 200 -5.06 19.24 20.71
CA ASN A 200 -6.34 19.77 20.24
C ASN A 200 -6.72 19.40 18.78
N LYS A 201 -5.94 18.56 18.10
CA LYS A 201 -6.32 18.01 16.80
C LYS A 201 -7.12 16.73 17.01
N THR A 202 -8.37 16.73 16.57
CA THR A 202 -9.26 15.56 16.68
C THR A 202 -8.70 14.37 15.93
N ILE A 203 -8.80 13.19 16.52
CA ILE A 203 -8.40 11.92 15.93
C ILE A 203 -9.64 11.17 15.45
N PHE A 204 -9.62 10.73 14.21
CA PHE A 204 -10.70 9.97 13.60
C PHE A 204 -10.36 8.49 13.45
N ASN A 205 -9.07 8.16 13.39
CA ASN A 205 -8.58 6.80 13.18
C ASN A 205 -7.16 6.60 13.72
N SER A 206 -6.69 5.36 13.72
CA SER A 206 -5.35 5.00 14.17
C SER A 206 -4.23 5.68 13.39
N SER A 207 -4.43 5.92 12.08
CA SER A 207 -3.42 6.59 11.24
C SER A 207 -3.23 8.05 11.63
N ASP A 208 -4.30 8.74 12.05
CA ASP A 208 -4.21 10.11 12.58
C ASP A 208 -3.39 10.15 13.86
N LEU A 209 -3.64 9.19 14.78
CA LEU A 209 -2.86 9.10 16.03
C LEU A 209 -1.38 8.88 15.71
N VAL A 210 -1.07 7.87 14.90
CA VAL A 210 0.31 7.54 14.52
C VAL A 210 1.00 8.75 13.89
N ARG A 211 0.34 9.44 12.96
CA ARG A 211 0.90 10.62 12.30
C ARG A 211 1.21 11.76 13.27
N LEU A 212 0.28 12.06 14.17
CA LEU A 212 0.44 13.18 15.12
C LEU A 212 1.51 12.88 16.17
N VAL A 213 1.64 11.62 16.56
CA VAL A 213 2.64 11.17 17.55
C VAL A 213 4.03 11.04 16.92
N ASN A 214 4.13 10.43 15.72
CA ASN A 214 5.43 10.21 15.06
C ASN A 214 6.21 11.51 14.81
N GLY A 215 5.52 12.60 14.52
CA GLY A 215 6.16 13.89 14.28
C GLY A 215 6.59 14.62 15.57
N LYS A 216 6.40 14.03 16.74
CA LYS A 216 6.54 14.68 18.05
C LYS A 216 7.43 13.90 19.03
N ALA A 217 8.46 13.20 18.48
CA ALA A 217 9.43 12.50 19.34
C ALA A 217 10.09 13.48 20.30
N ASP A 218 10.14 13.13 21.58
CA ASP A 218 10.70 13.91 22.70
C ASP A 218 10.05 15.29 22.96
N GLU A 219 8.99 15.64 22.23
CA GLU A 219 8.17 16.82 22.50
C GLU A 219 7.02 16.49 23.46
N LEU A 220 6.66 17.44 24.33
CA LEU A 220 5.49 17.29 25.20
C LEU A 220 4.21 17.44 24.36
N ILE A 221 3.38 16.40 24.35
CA ILE A 221 2.07 16.41 23.71
C ILE A 221 0.96 16.25 24.74
N THR A 222 -0.22 16.78 24.45
CA THR A 222 -1.42 16.60 25.27
C THR A 222 -2.42 15.72 24.54
N ILE A 223 -2.73 14.56 25.12
CA ILE A 223 -3.71 13.61 24.60
C ILE A 223 -4.99 13.76 25.43
N LYS A 224 -6.12 14.00 24.76
CA LYS A 224 -7.43 13.92 25.41
C LYS A 224 -8.00 12.54 25.22
N VAL A 225 -8.34 11.90 26.34
CA VAL A 225 -8.95 10.57 26.35
C VAL A 225 -10.30 10.62 27.04
N MET A 226 -11.22 9.79 26.59
CA MET A 226 -12.48 9.55 27.31
C MET A 226 -12.36 8.24 28.05
N ARG A 227 -12.45 8.32 29.38
CA ARG A 227 -12.41 7.17 30.31
C ARG A 227 -13.69 7.17 31.14
N SER A 228 -14.47 6.10 31.09
CA SER A 228 -15.73 5.97 31.85
C SER A 228 -16.68 7.16 31.72
N LYS A 229 -16.77 7.75 30.52
CA LYS A 229 -17.56 8.97 30.16
C LYS A 229 -16.97 10.30 30.68
N GLU A 230 -15.80 10.30 31.26
CA GLU A 230 -15.08 11.51 31.65
C GLU A 230 -13.99 11.85 30.65
N LEU A 231 -13.86 13.14 30.31
CA LEU A 231 -12.82 13.62 29.41
C LEU A 231 -11.59 14.02 30.24
N LEU A 232 -10.50 13.28 30.05
CA LEU A 232 -9.22 13.51 30.75
C LEU A 232 -8.21 14.08 29.77
N SER A 233 -7.39 15.04 30.24
CA SER A 233 -6.27 15.58 29.49
C SER A 233 -4.97 15.05 30.09
N ILE A 234 -4.23 14.27 29.32
CA ILE A 234 -3.01 13.58 29.76
C ILE A 234 -1.85 14.12 28.93
N SER A 235 -0.80 14.59 29.62
CA SER A 235 0.40 15.09 28.96
C SER A 235 1.51 14.05 29.04
N LEU A 236 2.16 13.77 27.91
CA LEU A 236 3.28 12.84 27.83
C LEU A 236 4.28 13.23 26.75
N LYS A 237 5.49 12.68 26.82
CA LYS A 237 6.51 12.81 25.76
C LYS A 237 6.63 11.48 25.03
N PRO A 238 6.32 11.40 23.72
CA PRO A 238 6.60 10.20 22.94
C PRO A 238 8.09 9.91 22.97
N ARG A 239 8.47 8.65 23.20
CA ARG A 239 9.86 8.22 23.14
C ARG A 239 10.29 8.12 21.68
N MET A 240 11.54 8.50 21.37
CA MET A 240 12.12 8.25 20.06
C MET A 240 12.32 6.73 19.86
N ASP A 241 11.80 6.20 18.80
CA ASP A 241 12.05 4.81 18.39
C ASP A 241 13.40 4.74 17.68
N THR A 242 14.41 4.21 18.39
CA THR A 242 15.77 4.07 17.85
C THR A 242 15.95 2.87 16.91
N ASP A 243 15.01 1.93 16.94
CA ASP A 243 15.04 0.74 16.09
C ASP A 243 14.50 1.03 14.68
N SER A 244 13.84 2.17 14.49
CA SER A 244 13.35 2.61 13.18
C SER A 244 14.33 3.60 12.53
N ILE A 245 14.59 3.41 11.22
CA ILE A 245 15.46 4.29 10.40
C ILE A 245 14.95 5.76 10.36
N ARG A 246 13.76 6.04 10.89
CA ARG A 246 13.06 7.32 10.72
C ARG A 246 12.92 8.18 11.98
N ASN A 247 13.53 7.85 13.09
CA ASN A 247 13.41 8.61 14.35
C ASN A 247 11.95 9.00 14.66
N ILE A 248 11.05 8.03 14.71
CA ILE A 248 9.63 8.24 14.94
C ILE A 248 9.31 8.27 16.44
N GLY A 249 8.36 9.14 16.83
CA GLY A 249 7.84 9.17 18.18
C GLY A 249 6.87 8.03 18.45
N VAL A 250 7.03 7.32 19.57
CA VAL A 250 6.14 6.23 19.99
C VAL A 250 5.67 6.44 21.43
N ILE A 251 4.40 6.14 21.69
CA ILE A 251 3.80 6.24 23.05
C ILE A 251 3.57 4.88 23.70
N GLY A 252 3.63 3.78 22.94
CA GLY A 252 3.52 2.41 23.44
C GLY A 252 2.10 1.98 23.79
N VAL A 253 1.14 2.25 22.91
CA VAL A 253 -0.24 1.75 23.00
C VAL A 253 -0.55 0.78 21.88
N MET A 254 -1.32 -0.25 22.19
CA MET A 254 -1.97 -1.11 21.20
C MET A 254 -3.41 -0.63 21.01
N ILE A 255 -3.82 -0.46 19.76
CA ILE A 255 -5.14 0.06 19.43
C ILE A 255 -6.06 -1.10 19.08
N LYS A 256 -7.26 -1.07 19.64
CA LYS A 256 -8.32 -2.00 19.27
C LYS A 256 -8.89 -1.58 17.92
N GLN A 257 -8.77 -2.45 16.93
CA GLN A 257 -9.51 -2.28 15.69
C GLN A 257 -10.93 -2.82 15.90
N ASN A 258 -11.86 -1.96 16.33
CA ASN A 258 -13.28 -2.28 16.27
C ASN A 258 -13.70 -2.24 14.79
N ILE A 259 -13.55 -3.36 14.13
CA ILE A 259 -14.06 -3.55 12.78
C ILE A 259 -15.44 -4.19 12.97
N ASP A 260 -16.48 -3.36 12.97
CA ASP A 260 -17.83 -3.84 12.70
C ASP A 260 -17.80 -4.66 11.42
N ASP A 261 -18.72 -5.59 11.28
CA ASP A 261 -18.79 -6.57 10.21
C ASP A 261 -18.15 -6.09 8.88
N LYS A 262 -16.92 -6.60 8.60
CA LYS A 262 -16.14 -6.25 7.41
C LYS A 262 -16.92 -6.48 6.12
N SER A 263 -17.84 -7.44 6.14
CA SER A 263 -18.64 -7.82 4.98
C SER A 263 -19.47 -6.65 4.43
N LYS A 264 -19.86 -5.71 5.29
CA LYS A 264 -20.60 -4.51 4.89
C LYS A 264 -19.81 -3.56 3.98
N TYR A 265 -18.47 -3.57 4.09
CA TYR A 265 -17.60 -2.63 3.38
C TYR A 265 -16.73 -3.29 2.31
N ILE A 266 -16.85 -4.60 2.17
CA ILE A 266 -16.04 -5.38 1.25
C ILE A 266 -16.95 -6.12 0.30
N ASN A 267 -16.74 -5.89 -1.00
CA ASN A 267 -17.40 -6.64 -2.04
C ASN A 267 -16.41 -7.66 -2.61
N TYR A 268 -16.73 -8.94 -2.45
CA TYR A 268 -15.96 -10.05 -3.01
C TYR A 268 -16.42 -10.34 -4.43
N PHE A 269 -15.47 -10.62 -5.30
CA PHE A 269 -15.75 -10.97 -6.69
C PHE A 269 -14.64 -11.89 -7.22
N LYS A 270 -14.95 -12.60 -8.29
CA LYS A 270 -13.98 -13.41 -9.03
C LYS A 270 -13.84 -12.84 -10.43
N PHE A 271 -12.65 -12.78 -10.92
CA PHE A 271 -12.40 -12.45 -12.31
C PHE A 271 -12.82 -13.62 -13.21
N SER A 272 -13.36 -13.34 -14.37
CA SER A 272 -13.48 -14.31 -15.46
C SER A 272 -12.10 -14.73 -15.97
N THR A 273 -12.00 -15.87 -16.64
CA THR A 273 -10.72 -16.38 -17.18
C THR A 273 -10.01 -15.36 -18.07
N LEU A 274 -10.76 -14.61 -18.88
CA LEU A 274 -10.21 -13.58 -19.76
C LEU A 274 -9.69 -12.38 -18.96
N GLU A 275 -10.44 -11.94 -17.94
CA GLU A 275 -10.00 -10.85 -17.06
C GLU A 275 -8.75 -11.23 -16.26
N ILE A 276 -8.64 -12.48 -15.80
CA ILE A 276 -7.42 -12.99 -15.12
C ILE A 276 -6.22 -12.86 -16.06
N PHE A 277 -6.38 -13.25 -17.34
CA PHE A 277 -5.30 -13.15 -18.32
C PHE A 277 -4.84 -11.70 -18.50
N TYR A 278 -5.75 -10.78 -18.80
CA TYR A 278 -5.44 -9.36 -18.98
C TYR A 278 -4.86 -8.73 -17.74
N LYS A 279 -5.46 -9.00 -16.56
CA LYS A 279 -4.97 -8.49 -15.29
C LYS A 279 -3.55 -8.96 -15.01
N SER A 280 -3.28 -10.27 -15.15
CA SER A 280 -1.95 -10.84 -14.90
C SER A 280 -0.90 -10.25 -15.84
N PHE A 281 -1.24 -10.06 -17.10
CA PHE A 281 -0.35 -9.42 -18.07
C PHE A 281 -0.07 -7.95 -17.69
N TYR A 282 -1.10 -7.21 -17.31
CA TYR A 282 -0.97 -5.82 -16.87
C TYR A 282 -0.16 -5.71 -15.57
N ASP A 283 -0.35 -6.62 -14.61
CA ASP A 283 0.40 -6.66 -13.36
C ASP A 283 1.90 -6.90 -13.61
N VAL A 284 2.27 -7.79 -14.54
CA VAL A 284 3.67 -7.97 -14.98
C VAL A 284 4.25 -6.67 -15.53
N LEU A 285 3.54 -6.02 -16.46
CA LEU A 285 4.01 -4.74 -17.04
C LEU A 285 4.16 -3.64 -15.99
N ASN A 286 3.23 -3.56 -15.05
CA ASN A 286 3.32 -2.61 -13.94
C ASN A 286 4.48 -2.92 -13.00
N GLY A 287 4.74 -4.20 -12.72
CA GLY A 287 5.91 -4.62 -11.96
C GLY A 287 7.21 -4.16 -12.61
N ILE A 288 7.34 -4.36 -13.94
CA ILE A 288 8.48 -3.89 -14.71
C ILE A 288 8.63 -2.38 -14.60
N LYS A 289 7.55 -1.62 -14.84
CA LYS A 289 7.55 -0.14 -14.72
C LYS A 289 7.95 0.31 -13.32
N MET A 290 7.47 -0.37 -12.29
CA MET A 290 7.77 -0.05 -10.90
C MET A 290 9.25 -0.25 -10.60
N VAL A 291 9.85 -1.36 -11.05
CA VAL A 291 11.28 -1.63 -10.89
C VAL A 291 12.12 -0.57 -11.58
N PHE A 292 11.81 -0.24 -12.85
CA PHE A 292 12.52 0.81 -13.57
C PHE A 292 12.39 2.18 -12.90
N LYS A 293 11.19 2.53 -12.44
CA LYS A 293 10.96 3.79 -11.73
C LYS A 293 11.75 3.85 -10.42
N SER A 294 11.77 2.77 -9.65
CA SER A 294 12.56 2.68 -8.43
C SER A 294 14.06 2.84 -8.71
N PHE A 295 14.54 2.21 -9.76
CA PHE A 295 15.93 2.33 -10.19
C PHE A 295 16.29 3.78 -10.58
N ILE A 296 15.43 4.46 -11.35
CA ILE A 296 15.62 5.87 -11.69
C ILE A 296 15.65 6.75 -10.41
N HIS A 297 14.74 6.51 -9.45
CA HIS A 297 14.71 7.27 -8.20
C HIS A 297 15.98 7.07 -7.34
N ILE A 298 16.58 5.89 -7.39
CA ILE A 298 17.87 5.62 -6.73
C ILE A 298 18.99 6.38 -7.44
N LEU A 299 19.05 6.32 -8.78
CA LEU A 299 20.07 7.03 -9.57
C LEU A 299 19.97 8.56 -9.44
N THR A 300 18.76 9.08 -9.27
CA THR A 300 18.52 10.53 -9.08
C THR A 300 18.67 10.99 -7.63
N GLY A 301 19.03 10.09 -6.70
CA GLY A 301 19.21 10.41 -5.28
C GLY A 301 17.91 10.67 -4.52
N ASN A 302 16.75 10.44 -5.12
CA ASN A 302 15.45 10.63 -4.48
C ASN A 302 15.12 9.52 -3.46
N ILE A 303 15.82 8.39 -3.52
CA ILE A 303 15.71 7.27 -2.60
C ILE A 303 17.16 6.87 -2.21
N ASP A 304 17.40 6.77 -0.91
CA ASP A 304 18.68 6.26 -0.41
C ASP A 304 18.82 4.77 -0.80
N TRP A 305 19.91 4.41 -1.47
CA TRP A 305 20.21 3.03 -1.84
C TRP A 305 20.31 2.08 -0.64
N ARG A 306 20.59 2.62 0.57
CA ARG A 306 20.62 1.86 1.83
C ARG A 306 19.25 1.32 2.25
N LEU A 307 18.18 1.86 1.69
CA LEU A 307 16.80 1.37 1.89
C LEU A 307 16.48 0.13 1.03
N LEU A 308 17.40 -0.32 0.19
CA LEU A 308 17.27 -1.57 -0.56
C LEU A 308 17.51 -2.75 0.38
N SER A 309 16.43 -3.21 0.96
CA SER A 309 16.45 -4.41 1.80
C SER A 309 16.67 -5.67 0.94
N GLY A 310 17.65 -6.48 1.32
CA GLY A 310 17.85 -7.80 0.69
C GLY A 310 16.75 -8.79 1.10
N PRO A 311 16.73 -9.99 0.48
CA PRO A 311 15.74 -11.03 0.81
C PRO A 311 15.70 -11.42 2.30
N ILE A 312 16.81 -11.28 3.01
CA ILE A 312 16.94 -11.58 4.45
C ILE A 312 16.18 -10.54 5.27
N SER A 313 16.35 -9.25 4.96
CA SER A 313 15.64 -8.16 5.66
C SER A 313 14.12 -8.21 5.41
N ILE A 314 13.69 -8.69 4.25
CA ILE A 314 12.25 -8.90 3.96
C ILE A 314 11.70 -10.03 4.83
N ALA A 315 12.46 -11.10 5.04
CA ALA A 315 12.07 -12.21 5.91
C ALA A 315 11.98 -11.79 7.39
N GLU A 316 12.89 -10.94 7.86
CA GLU A 316 12.88 -10.39 9.22
C GLU A 316 11.69 -9.46 9.48
N LEU A 317 11.22 -8.72 8.46
CA LEU A 317 10.05 -7.85 8.58
C LEU A 317 8.71 -8.61 8.52
N SER A 318 8.72 -9.88 8.13
CA SER A 318 7.53 -10.72 7.98
C SER A 318 7.34 -11.72 9.14
N SER A 319 8.30 -11.81 10.06
CA SER A 319 8.26 -12.62 11.28
C SER A 319 7.78 -11.80 12.49
#